data_34d0f03b87ef35302845dc786c5e060a
#
_entry.id   34d0f03b87ef35302845dc786c5e060a
#
_cell.length_a   1.000
_cell.length_b   1.000
_cell.length_c   1.000
_cell.angle_alpha   90.00
_cell.angle_beta   90.00
_cell.angle_gamma   90.00
#
_symmetry.space_group_name_H-M   'P 1'
#
loop_
_entity.id
_entity.type
_entity.pdbx_description
1 polymer ?
#
loop_
_entity_poly.entity_id
_entity_poly.type
_entity_poly.pdbx_seq_one_letter_code
_entity_poly.pdbx_strand_id
1 'polypeptide(L)'
;GFVFASLAPGGPSLLEFLGQARIAFDDMCDRSPEGAIEIGPVCHRVVQHSNWKFFMENQLDALHPSVTHQSTGIAAGRVERSLKANGTSPPLYYHYLSTFASPFEQWDSVQTINFPRGHGILKGYMGLRPDDPDTQHYVADMYRAYGEQRAEEILGRSIHHVLVYPYLSV
;
A
#
# COMPACT_ATOMS: atom_id res chain seq x y z
N GLY A 1 -15.89 -3.79 7.21
CA GLY A 1 -14.83 -4.82 7.31
C GLY A 1 -14.85 -5.77 6.13
N PHE A 2 -13.84 -6.61 6.01
CA PHE A 2 -13.78 -7.64 4.98
C PHE A 2 -14.65 -8.85 5.35
N VAL A 3 -15.37 -9.39 4.38
CA VAL A 3 -16.18 -10.59 4.54
C VAL A 3 -15.63 -11.67 3.62
N PHE A 4 -15.28 -12.82 4.20
CA PHE A 4 -14.80 -13.98 3.47
C PHE A 4 -15.81 -15.11 3.56
N ALA A 5 -15.95 -15.86 2.48
CA ALA A 5 -16.81 -17.02 2.41
C ALA A 5 -16.13 -18.18 1.70
N SER A 6 -16.43 -19.40 2.11
CA SER A 6 -15.99 -20.63 1.44
C SER A 6 -17.20 -21.50 1.13
N LEU A 7 -17.19 -22.07 -0.07
CA LEU A 7 -18.19 -23.07 -0.49
C LEU A 7 -17.76 -24.51 -0.17
N ALA A 8 -16.50 -24.68 0.25
CA ALA A 8 -15.99 -26.01 0.60
C ALA A 8 -16.37 -26.37 2.05
N PRO A 9 -17.13 -27.44 2.29
CA PRO A 9 -17.36 -27.92 3.64
C PRO A 9 -16.04 -28.47 4.24
N GLY A 10 -15.74 -28.11 5.47
CA GLY A 10 -14.57 -28.63 6.19
C GLY A 10 -13.21 -28.06 5.75
N GLY A 11 -13.19 -26.90 5.13
CA GLY A 11 -11.96 -26.15 4.82
C GLY A 11 -11.28 -25.59 6.06
N PRO A 12 -10.07 -25.01 5.90
CA PRO A 12 -9.37 -24.33 6.99
C PRO A 12 -10.20 -23.13 7.50
N SER A 13 -10.01 -22.77 8.75
CA SER A 13 -10.53 -21.49 9.24
C SER A 13 -9.92 -20.32 8.47
N LEU A 14 -10.55 -19.16 8.50
CA LEU A 14 -10.03 -17.96 7.82
C LEU A 14 -8.61 -17.62 8.28
N LEU A 15 -8.34 -17.74 9.59
CA LEU A 15 -7.01 -17.44 10.14
C LEU A 15 -5.95 -18.43 9.65
N GLU A 16 -6.28 -19.70 9.55
CA GLU A 16 -5.39 -20.74 8.99
C GLU A 16 -5.20 -20.54 7.48
N PHE A 17 -6.23 -20.08 6.77
CA PHE A 17 -6.15 -19.81 5.35
C PHE A 17 -5.23 -18.62 5.06
N LEU A 18 -5.42 -17.49 5.75
CA LEU A 18 -4.62 -16.29 5.59
C LEU A 18 -3.18 -16.47 6.09
N GLY A 19 -3.00 -17.23 7.16
CA GLY A 19 -1.68 -17.42 7.75
C GLY A 19 -0.98 -16.08 8.02
N GLN A 20 0.24 -15.95 7.51
CA GLN A 20 1.04 -14.72 7.68
C GLN A 20 0.54 -13.52 6.85
N ALA A 21 -0.22 -13.75 5.78
CA ALA A 21 -0.81 -12.66 5.00
C ALA A 21 -1.78 -11.78 5.82
N ARG A 22 -2.23 -12.29 6.98
CA ARG A 22 -3.05 -11.53 7.94
C ARG A 22 -2.41 -10.21 8.35
N ILE A 23 -1.08 -10.16 8.45
CA ILE A 23 -0.36 -8.95 8.89
C ILE A 23 -0.74 -7.71 8.10
N ALA A 24 -1.12 -7.85 6.84
CA ALA A 24 -1.47 -6.72 6.01
C ALA A 24 -2.84 -6.11 6.38
N PHE A 25 -3.79 -6.94 6.81
CA PHE A 25 -5.08 -6.44 7.33
C PHE A 25 -4.90 -5.78 8.69
N ASP A 26 -4.08 -6.39 9.54
CA ASP A 26 -3.73 -5.81 10.84
C ASP A 26 -3.05 -4.45 10.65
N ASP A 27 -2.10 -4.35 9.67
CA ASP A 27 -1.41 -3.09 9.37
C ASP A 27 -2.36 -1.98 8.89
N MET A 28 -3.33 -2.29 8.04
CA MET A 28 -4.33 -1.31 7.61
C MET A 28 -5.12 -0.73 8.79
N CYS A 29 -5.52 -1.57 9.75
CA CYS A 29 -6.23 -1.12 10.94
C CYS A 29 -5.32 -0.35 11.90
N ASP A 30 -4.11 -0.85 12.12
CA ASP A 30 -3.12 -0.23 13.01
C ASP A 30 -2.71 1.18 12.54
N ARG A 31 -2.73 1.44 11.22
CA ARG A 31 -2.43 2.76 10.63
C ARG A 31 -3.51 3.80 10.87
N SER A 32 -4.62 3.44 11.46
CA SER A 32 -5.61 4.40 11.95
C SER A 32 -5.36 4.71 13.43
N PRO A 33 -5.32 5.98 13.84
CA PRO A 33 -5.28 6.34 15.26
C PRO A 33 -6.44 5.77 16.07
N GLU A 34 -7.54 5.42 15.40
CA GLU A 34 -8.73 4.81 16.00
C GLU A 34 -8.70 3.28 15.99
N GLY A 35 -7.67 2.66 15.43
CA GLY A 35 -7.53 1.19 15.31
C GLY A 35 -8.55 0.55 14.36
N ALA A 36 -9.21 1.34 13.52
CA ALA A 36 -10.24 0.89 12.59
C ALA A 36 -10.17 1.66 11.26
N ILE A 37 -10.61 1.02 10.20
CA ILE A 37 -10.77 1.64 8.88
C ILE A 37 -12.23 1.63 8.45
N GLU A 38 -12.64 2.67 7.75
CA GLU A 38 -13.92 2.70 7.04
C GLU A 38 -13.70 2.35 5.57
N ILE A 39 -14.58 1.48 5.05
CA ILE A 39 -14.61 1.18 3.63
C ILE A 39 -15.67 2.05 2.99
N GLY A 40 -15.25 2.94 2.09
CA GLY A 40 -16.15 3.85 1.39
C GLY A 40 -17.19 3.10 0.54
N PRO A 41 -18.34 3.73 0.26
CA PRO A 41 -19.44 3.10 -0.48
C PRO A 41 -19.19 3.03 -2.00
N VAL A 42 -18.10 3.63 -2.49
CA VAL A 42 -17.81 3.70 -3.92
C VAL A 42 -17.18 2.38 -4.38
N CYS A 43 -17.80 1.78 -5.39
CA CYS A 43 -17.28 0.58 -6.04
C CYS A 43 -17.07 0.86 -7.53
N HIS A 44 -15.82 0.74 -7.99
CA HIS A 44 -15.48 0.78 -9.40
C HIS A 44 -15.44 -0.64 -9.96
N ARG A 45 -16.19 -0.87 -11.03
CA ARG A 45 -16.20 -2.16 -11.72
C ARG A 45 -15.53 -2.01 -13.07
N VAL A 46 -14.44 -2.75 -13.28
CA VAL A 46 -13.68 -2.75 -14.53
C VAL A 46 -13.66 -4.16 -15.10
N VAL A 47 -13.94 -4.28 -16.40
CA VAL A 47 -13.78 -5.53 -17.12
C VAL A 47 -12.48 -5.49 -17.91
N GLN A 48 -11.59 -6.44 -17.63
CA GLN A 48 -10.32 -6.58 -18.33
C GLN A 48 -10.33 -7.85 -19.18
N HIS A 49 -9.97 -7.72 -20.48
CA HIS A 49 -9.81 -8.84 -21.40
C HIS A 49 -8.38 -9.36 -21.37
N SER A 50 -7.95 -9.87 -20.22
CA SER A 50 -6.61 -10.40 -19.99
C SER A 50 -6.65 -11.64 -19.09
N ASN A 51 -5.55 -12.36 -19.03
CA ASN A 51 -5.42 -13.42 -18.04
C ASN A 51 -5.33 -12.79 -16.65
N TRP A 52 -6.28 -13.15 -15.79
CA TRP A 52 -6.36 -12.62 -14.42
C TRP A 52 -5.09 -12.80 -13.60
N LYS A 53 -4.29 -13.83 -13.88
CA LYS A 53 -3.03 -14.08 -13.18
C LYS A 53 -2.02 -12.96 -13.41
N PHE A 54 -1.97 -12.37 -14.61
CA PHE A 54 -1.08 -11.23 -14.86
C PHE A 54 -1.41 -10.03 -13.99
N PHE A 55 -2.70 -9.79 -13.76
CA PHE A 55 -3.10 -8.73 -12.83
C PHE A 55 -2.56 -9.00 -11.42
N MET A 56 -2.70 -10.24 -10.94
CA MET A 56 -2.24 -10.63 -9.61
C MET A 56 -0.71 -10.61 -9.49
N GLU A 57 0.00 -11.07 -10.50
CA GLU A 57 1.46 -11.01 -10.55
C GLU A 57 1.96 -9.57 -10.57
N ASN A 58 1.29 -8.69 -11.32
CA ASN A 58 1.64 -7.27 -11.37
C ASN A 58 1.53 -6.57 -10.01
N GLN A 59 0.60 -6.99 -9.16
CA GLN A 59 0.45 -6.42 -7.81
C GLN A 59 1.63 -6.72 -6.89
N LEU A 60 2.37 -7.78 -7.15
CA LEU A 60 3.52 -8.20 -6.35
C LEU A 60 4.86 -7.97 -7.03
N ASP A 61 4.88 -7.40 -8.23
CA ASP A 61 6.11 -7.10 -8.95
C ASP A 61 6.73 -5.80 -8.45
N ALA A 62 7.86 -5.93 -7.76
CA ALA A 62 8.61 -4.82 -7.18
C ALA A 62 9.38 -3.98 -8.21
N LEU A 63 9.61 -4.49 -9.43
CA LEU A 63 10.54 -3.87 -10.38
C LEU A 63 9.84 -3.05 -11.47
N HIS A 64 8.68 -3.50 -11.95
CA HIS A 64 8.02 -2.82 -13.07
C HIS A 64 7.67 -1.34 -12.81
N PRO A 65 7.35 -0.89 -11.57
CA PRO A 65 6.98 0.50 -11.37
C PRO A 65 8.09 1.48 -11.73
N SER A 66 9.34 1.14 -11.44
CA SER A 66 10.50 1.99 -11.74
C SER A 66 10.75 2.19 -13.25
N VAL A 67 10.23 1.29 -14.09
CA VAL A 67 10.38 1.36 -15.54
C VAL A 67 9.06 1.75 -16.21
N THR A 68 8.00 1.00 -15.93
CA THR A 68 6.70 1.17 -16.61
C THR A 68 6.00 2.47 -16.19
N HIS A 69 6.10 2.85 -14.90
CA HIS A 69 5.47 4.04 -14.36
C HIS A 69 6.41 5.24 -14.22
N GLN A 70 7.66 5.14 -14.66
CA GLN A 70 8.63 6.24 -14.56
C GLN A 70 8.15 7.54 -15.18
N SER A 71 7.51 7.48 -16.34
CA SER A 71 6.96 8.68 -17.01
C SER A 71 5.89 9.38 -16.18
N THR A 72 5.07 8.62 -15.46
CA THR A 72 4.09 9.15 -14.50
C THR A 72 4.78 9.88 -13.36
N GLY A 73 5.83 9.28 -12.81
CA GLY A 73 6.65 9.91 -11.76
C GLY A 73 7.30 11.22 -12.21
N ILE A 74 7.87 11.23 -13.42
CA ILE A 74 8.45 12.44 -14.00
C ILE A 74 7.39 13.54 -14.16
N ALA A 75 6.21 13.20 -14.68
CA ALA A 75 5.12 14.14 -14.86
C ALA A 75 4.63 14.71 -13.52
N ALA A 76 4.40 13.84 -12.53
CA ALA A 76 4.00 14.25 -11.19
C ALA A 76 5.02 15.18 -10.54
N GLY A 77 6.31 14.86 -10.61
CA GLY A 77 7.36 15.69 -10.07
C GLY A 77 7.48 17.06 -10.77
N ARG A 78 7.14 17.16 -12.06
CA ARG A 78 7.06 18.46 -12.75
C ARG A 78 5.90 19.30 -12.20
N VAL A 79 4.72 18.71 -12.04
CA VAL A 79 3.55 19.40 -11.47
C VAL A 79 3.83 19.85 -10.05
N GLU A 80 4.38 18.98 -9.22
CA GLU A 80 4.75 19.29 -7.83
C GLU A 80 5.67 20.51 -7.77
N ARG A 81 6.75 20.53 -8.55
CA ARG A 81 7.68 21.66 -8.61
C ARG A 81 7.01 22.94 -9.10
N SER A 82 6.14 22.85 -10.11
CA SER A 82 5.41 24.00 -10.64
C SER A 82 4.48 24.61 -9.60
N LEU A 83 3.75 23.79 -8.86
CA LEU A 83 2.87 24.27 -7.79
C LEU A 83 3.66 24.95 -6.68
N LYS A 84 4.75 24.34 -6.22
CA LYS A 84 5.66 24.93 -5.22
C LYS A 84 6.24 26.27 -5.68
N ALA A 85 6.66 26.38 -6.95
CA ALA A 85 7.19 27.61 -7.51
C ALA A 85 6.15 28.76 -7.55
N ASN A 86 4.87 28.41 -7.63
CA ASN A 86 3.75 29.34 -7.60
C ASN A 86 3.21 29.60 -6.18
N GLY A 87 3.90 29.13 -5.14
CA GLY A 87 3.47 29.30 -3.75
C GLY A 87 2.26 28.45 -3.36
N THR A 88 1.91 27.42 -4.15
CA THR A 88 0.80 26.51 -3.87
C THR A 88 1.35 25.21 -3.29
N SER A 89 0.81 24.76 -2.16
CA SER A 89 1.12 23.45 -1.61
C SER A 89 0.59 22.36 -2.55
N PRO A 90 1.44 21.49 -3.09
CA PRO A 90 0.96 20.42 -3.95
C PRO A 90 0.22 19.38 -3.12
N PRO A 91 -0.88 18.80 -3.64
CA PRO A 91 -1.50 17.64 -3.03
C PRO A 91 -0.49 16.51 -2.83
N LEU A 92 -0.55 15.84 -1.68
CA LEU A 92 0.35 14.77 -1.26
C LEU A 92 0.49 13.65 -2.31
N TYR A 93 -0.55 13.39 -3.04
CA TYR A 93 -0.60 12.42 -4.11
C TYR A 93 0.45 12.67 -5.22
N TYR A 94 0.79 13.93 -5.56
CA TYR A 94 1.86 14.20 -6.53
C TYR A 94 3.24 13.85 -5.99
N HIS A 95 3.45 14.09 -4.70
CA HIS A 95 4.67 13.69 -4.02
C HIS A 95 4.82 12.15 -4.06
N TYR A 96 3.76 11.44 -3.73
CA TYR A 96 3.74 9.97 -3.79
C TYR A 96 4.02 9.44 -5.20
N LEU A 97 3.34 9.95 -6.22
CA LEU A 97 3.57 9.52 -7.60
C LEU A 97 4.98 9.86 -8.13
N SER A 98 5.58 10.96 -7.67
CA SER A 98 6.92 11.36 -8.13
C SER A 98 7.99 10.34 -7.75
N THR A 99 7.74 9.49 -6.74
CA THR A 99 8.65 8.42 -6.32
C THR A 99 8.87 7.36 -7.39
N PHE A 100 7.92 7.18 -8.34
CA PHE A 100 8.12 6.27 -9.47
C PHE A 100 9.25 6.70 -10.41
N ALA A 101 9.71 7.94 -10.33
CA ALA A 101 10.88 8.43 -11.04
C ALA A 101 12.17 8.41 -10.20
N SER A 102 12.13 7.81 -9.04
CA SER A 102 13.32 7.66 -8.17
C SER A 102 14.37 6.77 -8.83
N PRO A 103 15.66 7.00 -8.54
CA PRO A 103 16.74 6.12 -8.96
C PRO A 103 16.50 4.67 -8.54
N PHE A 104 16.98 3.75 -9.36
CA PHE A 104 16.73 2.31 -9.15
C PHE A 104 17.22 1.81 -7.79
N GLU A 105 18.31 2.36 -7.29
CA GLU A 105 18.90 2.03 -5.99
C GLU A 105 17.94 2.28 -4.81
N GLN A 106 16.98 3.18 -4.96
CA GLN A 106 15.96 3.44 -3.93
C GLN A 106 14.92 2.33 -3.85
N TRP A 107 14.85 1.49 -4.88
CA TRP A 107 13.93 0.35 -4.92
C TRP A 107 14.52 -0.93 -4.30
N ASP A 108 15.80 -0.92 -3.91
CA ASP A 108 16.47 -2.08 -3.30
C ASP A 108 15.81 -2.56 -2.01
N SER A 109 15.11 -1.67 -1.31
CA SER A 109 14.35 -2.01 -0.11
C SER A 109 12.97 -2.65 -0.40
N VAL A 110 12.50 -2.59 -1.65
CA VAL A 110 11.20 -3.13 -2.03
C VAL A 110 11.31 -4.64 -2.25
N GLN A 111 10.48 -5.39 -1.56
CA GLN A 111 10.54 -6.85 -1.52
C GLN A 111 9.16 -7.46 -1.77
N THR A 112 9.13 -8.50 -2.57
CA THR A 112 7.99 -9.40 -2.65
C THR A 112 8.17 -10.54 -1.66
N ILE A 113 7.24 -10.69 -0.74
CA ILE A 113 7.24 -11.77 0.24
C ILE A 113 6.07 -12.70 -0.09
N ASN A 114 6.40 -13.94 -0.42
CA ASN A 114 5.40 -14.95 -0.73
C ASN A 114 5.12 -15.82 0.49
N PHE A 115 3.85 -16.11 0.71
CA PHE A 115 3.37 -16.97 1.77
C PHE A 115 2.77 -18.26 1.21
N PRO A 116 2.60 -19.30 2.04
CA PRO A 116 1.87 -20.49 1.64
C PRO A 116 0.49 -20.18 1.03
N ARG A 117 -0.01 -21.07 0.18
CA ARG A 117 -1.30 -20.96 -0.53
C ARG A 117 -1.37 -19.85 -1.58
N GLY A 118 -0.23 -19.31 -2.00
CA GLY A 118 -0.17 -18.30 -3.05
C GLY A 118 -0.48 -16.87 -2.58
N HIS A 119 -0.54 -16.64 -1.28
CA HIS A 119 -0.64 -15.29 -0.74
C HIS A 119 0.71 -14.58 -0.83
N GLY A 120 0.68 -13.25 -0.83
CA GLY A 120 1.89 -12.47 -0.85
C GLY A 120 1.67 -11.03 -0.45
N ILE A 121 2.76 -10.35 -0.13
CA ILE A 121 2.79 -8.92 0.13
C ILE A 121 3.92 -8.27 -0.66
N LEU A 122 3.69 -7.06 -1.10
CA LEU A 122 4.73 -6.14 -1.54
C LEU A 122 5.07 -5.24 -0.36
N LYS A 123 6.32 -5.32 0.09
CA LYS A 123 6.82 -4.59 1.25
C LYS A 123 8.08 -3.81 0.85
N GLY A 124 8.24 -2.61 1.37
CA GLY A 124 9.45 -1.84 1.21
C GLY A 124 9.27 -0.39 1.57
N TYR A 125 10.37 0.35 1.57
CA TYR A 125 10.33 1.74 1.92
C TYR A 125 9.75 2.57 0.77
N MET A 126 8.47 2.85 0.86
CA MET A 126 7.87 4.02 0.22
C MET A 126 7.28 4.95 1.29
N GLY A 127 7.69 4.76 2.53
CA GLY A 127 7.29 5.51 3.72
C GLY A 127 7.83 6.93 3.68
N LEU A 128 7.47 7.65 2.63
CA LEU A 128 7.70 9.07 2.54
C LEU A 128 6.85 9.72 3.61
N ARG A 129 7.52 10.36 4.54
CA ARG A 129 6.89 11.28 5.48
C ARG A 129 7.23 12.69 5.00
N PRO A 130 6.51 13.22 4.00
CA PRO A 130 6.77 14.56 3.53
C PRO A 130 6.58 15.55 4.67
N ASP A 131 7.38 16.60 4.66
CA ASP A 131 7.27 17.71 5.60
C ASP A 131 6.10 18.61 5.16
N ASP A 132 4.90 18.11 5.35
CA ASP A 132 3.65 18.84 5.15
C ASP A 132 2.78 18.75 6.41
N PRO A 133 1.91 19.75 6.64
CA PRO A 133 1.13 19.84 7.87
C PRO A 133 0.21 18.65 8.12
N ASP A 134 -0.39 18.08 7.08
CA ASP A 134 -1.34 16.97 7.21
C ASP A 134 -0.62 15.69 7.61
N THR A 135 0.55 15.42 7.00
CA THR A 135 1.41 14.29 7.38
C THR A 135 1.89 14.42 8.82
N GLN A 136 2.36 15.61 9.22
CA GLN A 136 2.82 15.85 10.59
C GLN A 136 1.68 15.70 11.61
N HIS A 137 0.49 16.19 11.26
CA HIS A 137 -0.68 16.00 12.10
C HIS A 137 -1.03 14.53 12.30
N TYR A 138 -1.07 13.76 11.22
CA TYR A 138 -1.31 12.31 11.27
C TYR A 138 -0.29 11.57 12.14
N VAL A 139 1.00 11.85 11.97
CA VAL A 139 2.06 11.25 12.80
C VAL A 139 1.88 11.58 14.27
N ALA A 140 1.52 12.84 14.60
CA ALA A 140 1.23 13.25 15.97
C ALA A 140 0.03 12.51 16.56
N ASP A 141 -1.01 12.26 15.75
CA ASP A 141 -2.18 11.48 16.17
C ASP A 141 -1.82 10.02 16.43
N MET A 142 -0.98 9.42 15.59
CA MET A 142 -0.46 8.08 15.81
C MET A 142 0.36 7.98 17.10
N TYR A 143 1.23 8.96 17.37
CA TYR A 143 1.99 8.99 18.63
C TYR A 143 1.09 9.14 19.86
N ARG A 144 0.02 9.92 19.74
CA ARG A 144 -0.96 10.08 20.80
C ARG A 144 -1.75 8.81 21.06
N ALA A 145 -2.12 8.08 20.00
CA ALA A 145 -2.92 6.87 20.10
C ALA A 145 -2.14 5.65 20.60
N TYR A 146 -0.90 5.48 20.14
CA TYR A 146 -0.13 4.24 20.35
C TYR A 146 1.15 4.43 21.17
N GLY A 147 1.56 5.66 21.45
CA GLY A 147 2.89 6.00 21.94
C GLY A 147 3.94 5.94 20.82
N GLU A 148 5.04 6.68 20.99
CA GLU A 148 6.06 6.91 19.97
C GLU A 148 6.65 5.59 19.43
N GLN A 149 7.10 4.70 20.32
CA GLN A 149 7.73 3.45 19.92
C GLN A 149 6.80 2.58 19.05
N ARG A 150 5.55 2.41 19.48
CA ARG A 150 4.60 1.57 18.75
C ARG A 150 4.15 2.21 17.44
N ALA A 151 3.96 3.52 17.42
CA ALA A 151 3.65 4.26 16.20
C ALA A 151 4.79 4.14 15.17
N GLU A 152 6.05 4.25 15.58
CA GLU A 152 7.20 4.05 14.69
C GLU A 152 7.26 2.63 14.12
N GLU A 153 6.97 1.61 14.92
CA GLU A 153 6.87 0.23 14.44
C GLU A 153 5.79 0.08 13.36
N ILE A 154 4.61 0.66 13.57
CA ILE A 154 3.48 0.61 12.63
C ILE A 154 3.83 1.36 11.35
N LEU A 155 4.27 2.59 11.46
CA LEU A 155 4.60 3.44 10.32
C LEU A 155 5.79 2.90 9.50
N GLY A 156 6.70 2.17 10.15
CA GLY A 156 7.85 1.54 9.52
C GLY A 156 7.56 0.24 8.76
N ARG A 157 6.37 -0.35 8.88
CA ARG A 157 6.05 -1.65 8.23
C ARG A 157 6.05 -1.59 6.72
N SER A 158 5.66 -0.47 6.13
CA SER A 158 5.68 -0.19 4.67
C SER A 158 5.14 -1.33 3.81
N ILE A 159 3.94 -1.83 4.12
CA ILE A 159 3.22 -2.80 3.30
C ILE A 159 2.39 -2.03 2.28
N HIS A 160 2.57 -2.33 0.98
CA HIS A 160 1.93 -1.60 -0.12
C HIS A 160 0.76 -2.34 -0.73
N HIS A 161 0.98 -3.63 -1.01
CA HIS A 161 -0.01 -4.47 -1.62
C HIS A 161 -0.08 -5.81 -0.90
N VAL A 162 -1.28 -6.33 -0.82
CA VAL A 162 -1.56 -7.66 -0.30
C VAL A 162 -2.27 -8.44 -1.37
N LEU A 163 -1.76 -9.61 -1.65
CA LEU A 163 -2.46 -10.60 -2.45
C LEU A 163 -2.96 -11.71 -1.54
N VAL A 164 -4.27 -11.86 -1.45
CA VAL A 164 -4.91 -13.03 -0.88
C VAL A 164 -5.45 -13.87 -2.03
N TYR A 165 -4.62 -14.85 -2.44
CA TYR A 165 -4.97 -15.71 -3.56
C TYR A 165 -6.32 -16.42 -3.31
N PRO A 166 -7.18 -16.59 -4.32
CA PRO A 166 -6.94 -16.21 -5.72
C PRO A 166 -7.52 -14.87 -6.15
N TYR A 167 -8.31 -14.13 -5.36
CA TYR A 167 -9.17 -13.09 -5.90
C TYR A 167 -9.10 -11.74 -5.20
N LEU A 168 -8.40 -11.61 -4.08
CA LEU A 168 -8.35 -10.36 -3.35
C LEU A 168 -6.95 -9.75 -3.46
N SER A 169 -6.91 -8.51 -3.93
CA SER A 169 -5.75 -7.63 -3.80
C SER A 169 -6.17 -6.38 -3.04
N VAL A 170 -5.37 -5.98 -2.08
CA VAL A 170 -5.59 -4.81 -1.23
C VAL A 170 -4.34 -3.97 -1.18
#